data_eaa62487c2653e2a168bfb076f49f135
#
_entry.id   eaa62487c2653e2a168bfb076f49f135
#
_cell.length_a   1.000
_cell.length_b   1.000
_cell.length_c   1.000
_cell.angle_alpha   90.00
_cell.angle_beta   90.00
_cell.angle_gamma   90.00
#
_symmetry.space_group_name_H-M   'P 1'
#
loop_
_entity.id
_entity.type
_entity.pdbx_description
1 polymer ?
#
loop_
_entity_poly.entity_id
_entity_poly.type
_entity_poly.pdbx_seq_one_letter_code
_entity_poly.pdbx_strand_id
1 'polypeptide(L)'
;WPQGLSRRTAKVVVSPGLSPQHPLVKQAQDAGLPICTDIDLFMSAAEAPVIGVTGTNGKSTVVSLVGHLLKRHGFACEIGGNLGPPALDLLSPQAQIYVLELSSFQLAYSGDLELASAGVLNVGDDHLDWHGSAANYAAAKLSIYDKAQYRVGTGGVAGVTDFDLHAWVGATEQCLGESWSVRDCFGEPTVCLADKPLLPVRELPISGRHNAENCFWALA
;
A
#
# COMPACT_ATOMS: atom_id res chain seq x y z
N TRP A 1 -2.48 25.45 -22.94
CA TRP A 1 -1.17 24.78 -22.83
C TRP A 1 -0.39 25.00 -24.11
N PRO A 2 0.95 25.20 -24.04
CA PRO A 2 1.75 25.30 -25.24
C PRO A 2 1.65 24.01 -26.07
N GLN A 3 1.66 24.15 -27.37
CA GLN A 3 1.55 23.06 -28.34
C GLN A 3 2.75 22.11 -28.19
N GLY A 4 2.54 20.98 -27.55
CA GLY A 4 3.52 19.89 -27.44
C GLY A 4 4.55 20.03 -26.30
N LEU A 5 5.16 18.89 -25.97
CA LEU A 5 6.26 18.81 -25.02
C LEU A 5 7.52 19.44 -25.64
N SER A 6 8.25 20.23 -24.83
CA SER A 6 9.51 20.83 -25.30
C SER A 6 10.56 19.75 -25.58
N ARG A 7 11.41 19.96 -26.59
CA ARG A 7 12.59 19.10 -26.85
C ARG A 7 13.58 19.03 -25.69
N ARG A 8 13.41 19.88 -24.66
CA ARG A 8 14.21 19.91 -23.44
C ARG A 8 13.55 19.16 -22.28
N THR A 9 12.34 18.60 -22.48
CA THR A 9 11.66 17.82 -21.44
C THR A 9 12.41 16.52 -21.21
N ALA A 10 12.95 16.34 -20.03
CA ALA A 10 13.70 15.15 -19.65
C ALA A 10 12.80 14.08 -18.96
N LYS A 11 11.74 14.51 -18.29
CA LYS A 11 10.81 13.66 -17.52
C LYS A 11 9.46 14.39 -17.38
N VAL A 12 8.38 13.64 -17.30
CA VAL A 12 7.03 14.16 -17.04
C VAL A 12 6.55 13.67 -15.70
N VAL A 13 6.25 14.61 -14.82
CA VAL A 13 5.64 14.30 -13.50
C VAL A 13 4.14 14.47 -13.65
N VAL A 14 3.39 13.40 -13.42
CA VAL A 14 1.92 13.39 -13.54
C VAL A 14 1.26 13.38 -12.19
N SER A 15 0.17 14.16 -12.07
CA SER A 15 -0.78 13.95 -10.98
C SER A 15 -1.48 12.59 -11.20
N PRO A 16 -1.53 11.70 -10.20
CA PRO A 16 -2.13 10.37 -10.36
C PRO A 16 -3.60 10.38 -10.78
N GLY A 17 -4.32 11.47 -10.51
CA GLY A 17 -5.70 11.65 -10.96
C GLY A 17 -5.88 11.79 -12.48
N LEU A 18 -4.83 12.09 -13.25
CA LEU A 18 -4.90 12.11 -14.70
C LEU A 18 -4.95 10.68 -15.24
N SER A 19 -5.96 10.37 -16.06
CA SER A 19 -6.06 9.07 -16.72
C SER A 19 -4.88 8.84 -17.68
N PRO A 20 -4.39 7.58 -17.83
CA PRO A 20 -3.44 7.21 -18.90
C PRO A 20 -3.92 7.54 -20.31
N GLN A 21 -5.24 7.70 -20.49
CA GLN A 21 -5.84 8.10 -21.75
C GLN A 21 -5.81 9.62 -22.01
N HIS A 22 -5.39 10.42 -21.02
CA HIS A 22 -5.31 11.86 -21.15
C HIS A 22 -4.34 12.25 -22.28
N PRO A 23 -4.69 13.19 -23.19
CA PRO A 23 -3.87 13.52 -24.36
C PRO A 23 -2.41 13.87 -24.03
N LEU A 24 -2.15 14.58 -22.94
CA LEU A 24 -0.79 14.93 -22.51
C LEU A 24 0.02 13.72 -22.02
N VAL A 25 -0.63 12.76 -21.38
CA VAL A 25 0.01 11.52 -20.93
C VAL A 25 0.40 10.68 -22.15
N LYS A 26 -0.54 10.51 -23.08
CA LYS A 26 -0.26 9.82 -24.36
C LYS A 26 0.87 10.49 -25.14
N GLN A 27 0.87 11.81 -25.23
CA GLN A 27 1.93 12.56 -25.90
C GLN A 27 3.30 12.30 -25.27
N ALA A 28 3.37 12.21 -23.94
CA ALA A 28 4.60 11.88 -23.23
C ALA A 28 5.06 10.45 -23.56
N GLN A 29 4.13 9.49 -23.54
CA GLN A 29 4.38 8.08 -23.88
C GLN A 29 4.87 7.93 -25.33
N ASP A 30 4.18 8.55 -26.28
CA ASP A 30 4.52 8.53 -27.71
C ASP A 30 5.89 9.16 -27.99
N ALA A 31 6.27 10.16 -27.18
CA ALA A 31 7.58 10.80 -27.23
C ALA A 31 8.68 9.99 -26.51
N GLY A 32 8.37 8.84 -25.90
CA GLY A 32 9.31 8.03 -25.15
C GLY A 32 9.83 8.71 -23.88
N LEU A 33 9.10 9.70 -23.33
CA LEU A 33 9.51 10.41 -22.12
C LEU A 33 9.17 9.58 -20.88
N PRO A 34 10.09 9.48 -19.91
CA PRO A 34 9.80 8.87 -18.63
C PRO A 34 8.66 9.62 -17.93
N ILE A 35 7.66 8.87 -17.48
CA ILE A 35 6.55 9.36 -16.67
C ILE A 35 6.79 8.89 -15.24
N CYS A 36 6.55 9.75 -14.27
CA CYS A 36 6.66 9.45 -12.85
C CYS A 36 5.61 10.25 -12.05
N THR A 37 5.46 9.89 -10.79
CA THR A 37 4.57 10.56 -9.84
C THR A 37 5.38 11.26 -8.74
N ASP A 38 4.67 11.90 -7.81
CA ASP A 38 5.22 12.40 -6.55
C ASP A 38 5.86 11.27 -5.71
N ILE A 39 5.32 10.05 -5.81
CA ILE A 39 5.85 8.88 -5.10
C ILE A 39 7.24 8.48 -5.63
N ASP A 40 7.46 8.48 -6.94
CA ASP A 40 8.77 8.19 -7.51
C ASP A 40 9.81 9.24 -7.11
N LEU A 41 9.40 10.51 -7.05
CA LEU A 41 10.27 11.60 -6.59
C LEU A 41 10.59 11.45 -5.09
N PHE A 42 9.58 11.12 -4.28
CA PHE A 42 9.77 10.83 -2.88
C PHE A 42 10.75 9.67 -2.67
N MET A 43 10.54 8.53 -3.33
CA MET A 43 11.40 7.35 -3.21
C MET A 43 12.85 7.64 -3.60
N SER A 44 13.06 8.53 -4.58
CA SER A 44 14.42 8.94 -4.97
C SER A 44 15.14 9.83 -3.95
N ALA A 45 14.40 10.42 -3.01
CA ALA A 45 14.92 11.36 -2.00
C ALA A 45 14.84 10.81 -0.55
N ALA A 46 14.04 9.78 -0.32
CA ALA A 46 13.89 9.17 1.00
C ALA A 46 15.15 8.39 1.38
N GLU A 47 15.75 8.74 2.53
CA GLU A 47 16.95 8.05 3.06
C GLU A 47 16.58 6.96 4.08
N ALA A 48 15.37 7.02 4.66
CA ALA A 48 14.86 6.03 5.62
C ALA A 48 13.97 4.98 4.94
N PRO A 49 13.84 3.77 5.53
CA PRO A 49 12.97 2.72 5.02
C PRO A 49 11.52 3.18 4.85
N VAL A 50 10.86 2.66 3.81
CA VAL A 50 9.48 2.99 3.47
C VAL A 50 8.60 1.76 3.55
N ILE A 51 7.50 1.85 4.30
CA ILE A 51 6.41 0.87 4.33
C ILE A 51 5.30 1.38 3.42
N GLY A 52 4.87 0.58 2.45
CA GLY A 52 3.78 0.90 1.53
C GLY A 52 2.52 0.08 1.83
N VAL A 53 1.37 0.74 1.93
CA VAL A 53 0.08 0.08 2.15
C VAL A 53 -0.89 0.51 1.06
N THR A 54 -1.49 -0.47 0.38
CA THR A 54 -2.57 -0.25 -0.58
C THR A 54 -3.77 -1.16 -0.32
N GLY A 55 -4.84 -0.93 -1.01
CA GLY A 55 -6.09 -1.68 -0.91
C GLY A 55 -7.27 -0.83 -1.42
N THR A 56 -8.43 -1.42 -1.57
CA THR A 56 -9.66 -0.67 -1.83
C THR A 56 -10.08 0.05 -0.56
N ASN A 57 -10.19 -0.67 0.54
CA ASN A 57 -10.64 -0.16 1.86
C ASN A 57 -9.60 -0.43 2.96
N GLY A 58 -9.67 0.33 4.05
CA GLY A 58 -8.89 0.10 5.26
C GLY A 58 -7.49 0.74 5.28
N LYS A 59 -6.98 1.23 4.16
CA LYS A 59 -5.63 1.81 4.03
C LYS A 59 -5.28 2.80 5.13
N SER A 60 -6.08 3.85 5.27
CA SER A 60 -5.83 4.94 6.23
C SER A 60 -5.81 4.46 7.66
N THR A 61 -6.69 3.50 8.00
CA THR A 61 -6.72 2.89 9.32
C THR A 61 -5.44 2.12 9.59
N VAL A 62 -5.00 1.28 8.65
CA VAL A 62 -3.78 0.48 8.79
C VAL A 62 -2.55 1.38 8.86
N VAL A 63 -2.40 2.34 7.96
CA VAL A 63 -1.28 3.31 7.97
C VAL A 63 -1.20 4.05 9.30
N SER A 64 -2.36 4.51 9.82
CA SER A 64 -2.41 5.19 11.11
C SER A 64 -2.03 4.28 12.28
N LEU A 65 -2.47 3.01 12.27
CA LEU A 65 -2.14 2.03 13.29
C LEU A 65 -0.64 1.67 13.27
N VAL A 66 -0.08 1.40 12.09
CA VAL A 66 1.36 1.12 11.93
C VAL A 66 2.18 2.29 12.46
N GLY A 67 1.86 3.50 12.03
CA GLY A 67 2.57 4.68 12.48
C GLY A 67 2.44 4.94 13.98
N HIS A 68 1.25 4.66 14.57
CA HIS A 68 1.05 4.74 16.02
C HIS A 68 1.92 3.74 16.77
N LEU A 69 1.97 2.49 16.31
CA LEU A 69 2.79 1.44 16.92
C LEU A 69 4.27 1.78 16.85
N LEU A 70 4.76 2.22 15.69
CA LEU A 70 6.15 2.62 15.51
C LEU A 70 6.54 3.80 16.44
N LYS A 71 5.70 4.82 16.53
CA LYS A 71 5.91 5.95 17.43
C LYS A 71 5.93 5.53 18.90
N ARG A 72 5.05 4.60 19.30
CA ARG A 72 5.05 4.04 20.65
C ARG A 72 6.33 3.25 20.98
N HIS A 73 6.94 2.65 19.97
CA HIS A 73 8.23 1.96 20.11
C HIS A 73 9.44 2.89 19.97
N GLY A 74 9.21 4.20 19.88
CA GLY A 74 10.27 5.21 19.91
C GLY A 74 10.87 5.57 18.55
N PHE A 75 10.28 5.09 17.43
CA PHE A 75 10.74 5.48 16.10
C PHE A 75 10.23 6.86 15.71
N ALA A 76 11.08 7.68 15.10
CA ALA A 76 10.69 8.88 14.40
C ALA A 76 10.04 8.48 13.06
N CYS A 77 8.71 8.36 13.07
CA CYS A 77 7.91 7.85 11.97
C CYS A 77 7.07 8.95 11.33
N GLU A 78 7.19 9.11 10.02
CA GLU A 78 6.36 10.01 9.22
C GLU A 78 5.31 9.21 8.44
N ILE A 79 4.09 9.76 8.35
CA ILE A 79 2.91 9.08 7.81
C ILE A 79 2.21 9.99 6.82
N GLY A 80 1.88 9.48 5.63
CA GLY A 80 1.12 10.24 4.64
C GLY A 80 0.99 9.52 3.29
N GLY A 81 1.05 10.27 2.21
CA GLY A 81 0.89 9.77 0.84
C GLY A 81 -0.47 10.13 0.25
N ASN A 82 -1.28 9.15 -0.14
CA ASN A 82 -2.62 9.39 -0.71
C ASN A 82 -3.59 10.03 0.29
N LEU A 83 -3.40 9.78 1.59
CA LEU A 83 -4.14 10.44 2.66
C LEU A 83 -3.16 11.18 3.58
N GLY A 84 -3.60 12.33 4.12
CA GLY A 84 -2.77 13.14 5.01
C GLY A 84 -1.80 14.04 4.23
N PRO A 85 -0.61 14.31 4.79
CA PRO A 85 0.41 15.07 4.09
C PRO A 85 0.88 14.35 2.82
N PRO A 86 1.10 15.08 1.70
CA PRO A 86 1.71 14.52 0.50
C PRO A 86 3.07 13.88 0.81
N ALA A 87 3.42 12.82 0.08
CA ALA A 87 4.67 12.09 0.35
C ALA A 87 5.91 12.99 0.39
N LEU A 88 6.03 13.93 -0.56
CA LEU A 88 7.17 14.84 -0.62
C LEU A 88 7.29 15.77 0.60
N ASP A 89 6.17 16.12 1.24
CA ASP A 89 6.15 16.97 2.42
C ASP A 89 6.60 16.22 3.70
N LEU A 90 6.68 14.88 3.63
CA LEU A 90 7.14 14.04 4.73
C LEU A 90 8.67 13.95 4.82
N LEU A 91 9.38 14.32 3.75
CA LEU A 91 10.85 14.18 3.70
C LEU A 91 11.50 14.95 4.84
N SER A 92 12.19 14.23 5.72
CA SER A 92 12.81 14.76 6.92
C SER A 92 14.10 14.00 7.22
N PRO A 93 15.21 14.69 7.49
CA PRO A 93 16.47 14.06 7.89
C PRO A 93 16.39 13.38 9.27
N GLN A 94 15.33 13.64 10.04
CA GLN A 94 15.08 13.00 11.33
C GLN A 94 14.21 11.74 11.20
N ALA A 95 13.55 11.51 10.07
CA ALA A 95 12.72 10.34 9.88
C ALA A 95 13.58 9.07 9.90
N GLN A 96 13.15 8.11 10.72
CA GLN A 96 13.74 6.77 10.79
C GLN A 96 12.95 5.75 9.98
N ILE A 97 11.69 6.07 9.65
CA ILE A 97 10.81 5.24 8.85
C ILE A 97 9.66 6.08 8.28
N TYR A 98 9.23 5.74 7.09
CA TYR A 98 8.04 6.30 6.45
C TYR A 98 6.96 5.25 6.29
N VAL A 99 5.70 5.63 6.51
CA VAL A 99 4.53 4.76 6.25
C VAL A 99 3.62 5.48 5.27
N LEU A 100 3.51 4.96 4.06
CA LEU A 100 2.77 5.57 2.97
C LEU A 100 1.48 4.83 2.65
N GLU A 101 0.37 5.57 2.61
CA GLU A 101 -0.82 5.15 1.90
C GLU A 101 -0.61 5.35 0.40
N LEU A 102 -0.75 4.29 -0.38
CA LEU A 102 -0.59 4.33 -1.83
C LEU A 102 -1.90 3.97 -2.54
N SER A 103 -2.35 4.86 -3.43
CA SER A 103 -3.51 4.62 -4.29
C SER A 103 -3.14 3.75 -5.49
N SER A 104 -4.15 3.10 -6.10
CA SER A 104 -3.94 2.39 -7.37
C SER A 104 -3.52 3.32 -8.52
N PHE A 105 -3.91 4.59 -8.46
CA PHE A 105 -3.53 5.60 -9.45
C PHE A 105 -2.03 5.94 -9.37
N GLN A 106 -1.51 6.11 -8.15
CA GLN A 106 -0.09 6.32 -7.93
C GLN A 106 0.71 5.11 -8.40
N LEU A 107 0.33 3.92 -7.96
CA LEU A 107 0.99 2.66 -8.31
C LEU A 107 0.98 2.36 -9.81
N ALA A 108 -0.10 2.73 -10.53
CA ALA A 108 -0.19 2.53 -11.98
C ALA A 108 0.81 3.36 -12.80
N TYR A 109 1.33 4.45 -12.24
CA TYR A 109 2.33 5.30 -12.88
C TYR A 109 3.72 5.17 -12.29
N SER A 110 3.81 4.72 -11.04
CA SER A 110 5.08 4.54 -10.36
C SER A 110 5.88 3.40 -11.00
N GLY A 111 7.18 3.59 -11.03
CA GLY A 111 8.12 2.52 -11.35
C GLY A 111 8.26 1.50 -10.20
N ASP A 112 9.32 0.71 -10.23
CA ASP A 112 9.66 -0.24 -9.18
C ASP A 112 9.94 0.51 -7.86
N LEU A 113 9.05 0.35 -6.86
CA LEU A 113 9.20 0.96 -5.55
C LEU A 113 10.01 0.04 -4.63
N GLU A 114 11.21 0.45 -4.23
CA GLU A 114 12.05 -0.30 -3.30
C GLU A 114 11.55 -0.13 -1.86
N LEU A 115 10.49 -0.85 -1.50
CA LEU A 115 9.86 -0.76 -0.19
C LEU A 115 10.51 -1.74 0.80
N ALA A 116 10.70 -1.31 2.05
CA ALA A 116 11.10 -2.19 3.14
C ALA A 116 9.99 -3.20 3.47
N SER A 117 8.73 -2.76 3.43
CA SER A 117 7.56 -3.64 3.54
C SER A 117 6.42 -3.14 2.67
N ALA A 118 5.61 -4.06 2.15
CA ALA A 118 4.43 -3.77 1.35
C ALA A 118 3.23 -4.65 1.75
N GLY A 119 2.04 -4.04 1.75
CA GLY A 119 0.79 -4.74 2.02
C GLY A 119 -0.34 -4.37 1.08
N VAL A 120 -1.06 -5.39 0.54
CA VAL A 120 -2.31 -5.23 -0.21
C VAL A 120 -3.46 -5.76 0.61
N LEU A 121 -4.23 -4.87 1.23
CA LEU A 121 -5.28 -5.22 2.20
C LEU A 121 -6.44 -5.99 1.57
N ASN A 122 -6.90 -5.50 0.45
CA ASN A 122 -8.02 -6.05 -0.32
C ASN A 122 -8.08 -5.42 -1.71
N VAL A 123 -8.70 -6.11 -2.64
CA VAL A 123 -9.00 -5.60 -3.99
C VAL A 123 -10.46 -5.91 -4.27
N GLY A 124 -11.28 -4.86 -4.32
CA GLY A 124 -12.67 -4.90 -4.76
C GLY A 124 -12.83 -4.21 -6.11
N ASP A 125 -14.07 -4.12 -6.59
CA ASP A 125 -14.38 -3.38 -7.82
C ASP A 125 -14.46 -1.89 -7.52
N ASP A 126 -13.50 -1.13 -8.04
CA ASP A 126 -13.45 0.33 -7.91
C ASP A 126 -12.66 0.94 -9.08
N HIS A 127 -12.92 2.21 -9.39
CA HIS A 127 -12.15 2.99 -10.37
C HIS A 127 -11.96 2.32 -11.76
N LEU A 128 -12.95 1.52 -12.21
CA LEU A 128 -12.88 0.80 -13.48
C LEU A 128 -12.91 1.74 -14.70
N ASP A 129 -13.50 2.91 -14.55
CA ASP A 129 -13.49 3.99 -15.52
C ASP A 129 -12.09 4.53 -15.81
N TRP A 130 -11.23 4.56 -14.79
CA TRP A 130 -9.85 5.02 -14.91
C TRP A 130 -8.89 3.87 -15.35
N HIS A 131 -9.01 2.69 -14.73
CA HIS A 131 -8.13 1.54 -15.02
C HIS A 131 -8.55 0.75 -16.26
N GLY A 132 -9.77 0.93 -16.74
CA GLY A 132 -10.34 0.23 -17.89
C GLY A 132 -10.80 -1.20 -17.60
N SER A 133 -10.28 -1.85 -16.56
CA SER A 133 -10.72 -3.20 -16.13
C SER A 133 -10.35 -3.49 -14.68
N ALA A 134 -11.08 -4.45 -14.05
CA ALA A 134 -10.74 -4.95 -12.72
C ALA A 134 -9.34 -5.59 -12.67
N ALA A 135 -8.94 -6.26 -13.76
CA ALA A 135 -7.60 -6.87 -13.86
C ALA A 135 -6.50 -5.81 -13.81
N ASN A 136 -6.64 -4.69 -14.52
CA ASN A 136 -5.67 -3.60 -14.50
C ASN A 136 -5.64 -2.91 -13.13
N TYR A 137 -6.80 -2.75 -12.48
CA TYR A 137 -6.88 -2.21 -11.12
C TYR A 137 -6.15 -3.10 -10.11
N ALA A 138 -6.38 -4.42 -10.19
CA ALA A 138 -5.69 -5.39 -9.35
C ALA A 138 -4.17 -5.39 -9.62
N ALA A 139 -3.76 -5.43 -10.90
CA ALA A 139 -2.36 -5.39 -11.29
C ALA A 139 -1.65 -4.14 -10.77
N ALA A 140 -2.30 -2.97 -10.87
CA ALA A 140 -1.75 -1.72 -10.34
C ALA A 140 -1.53 -1.77 -8.82
N LYS A 141 -2.40 -2.45 -8.05
CA LYS A 141 -2.17 -2.61 -6.61
C LYS A 141 -1.09 -3.64 -6.29
N LEU A 142 -1.05 -4.74 -7.03
CA LEU A 142 -0.09 -5.83 -6.82
C LEU A 142 1.34 -5.41 -7.18
N SER A 143 1.54 -4.43 -8.06
CA SER A 143 2.88 -3.92 -8.39
C SER A 143 3.65 -3.38 -7.17
N ILE A 144 2.95 -3.06 -6.07
CA ILE A 144 3.60 -2.66 -4.80
C ILE A 144 4.56 -3.74 -4.26
N TYR A 145 4.37 -5.00 -4.67
CA TYR A 145 5.21 -6.12 -4.22
C TYR A 145 6.50 -6.31 -5.03
N ASP A 146 6.59 -5.74 -6.23
CA ASP A 146 7.65 -6.08 -7.19
C ASP A 146 9.06 -5.98 -6.61
N LYS A 147 9.36 -4.90 -5.89
CA LYS A 147 10.66 -4.66 -5.22
C LYS A 147 10.58 -4.60 -3.70
N ALA A 148 9.46 -4.99 -3.11
CA ALA A 148 9.32 -5.00 -1.67
C ALA A 148 10.18 -6.11 -1.03
N GLN A 149 10.92 -5.74 0.03
CA GLN A 149 11.77 -6.69 0.77
C GLN A 149 10.93 -7.63 1.64
N TYR A 150 9.89 -7.09 2.29
CA TYR A 150 8.94 -7.85 3.09
C TYR A 150 7.52 -7.68 2.52
N ARG A 151 6.79 -8.76 2.33
CA ARG A 151 5.47 -8.77 1.69
C ARG A 151 4.43 -9.37 2.61
N VAL A 152 3.37 -8.61 2.85
CA VAL A 152 2.22 -9.04 3.66
C VAL A 152 1.00 -9.17 2.75
N GLY A 153 0.33 -10.30 2.79
CA GLY A 153 -0.81 -10.58 1.91
C GLY A 153 -1.98 -11.25 2.60
N THR A 154 -3.06 -11.43 1.85
CA THR A 154 -4.25 -12.18 2.25
C THR A 154 -4.75 -13.06 1.12
N GLY A 155 -5.26 -14.25 1.45
CA GLY A 155 -5.82 -15.17 0.46
C GLY A 155 -7.09 -14.66 -0.24
N GLY A 156 -7.67 -13.56 0.21
CA GLY A 156 -8.83 -12.92 -0.43
C GLY A 156 -8.50 -12.05 -1.65
N VAL A 157 -7.22 -11.85 -1.98
CA VAL A 157 -6.79 -11.05 -3.13
C VAL A 157 -6.28 -11.97 -4.24
N ALA A 158 -6.96 -11.96 -5.38
CA ALA A 158 -6.53 -12.74 -6.55
C ALA A 158 -5.14 -12.27 -7.03
N GLY A 159 -4.26 -13.22 -7.36
CA GLY A 159 -2.89 -12.95 -7.82
C GLY A 159 -1.88 -12.66 -6.70
N VAL A 160 -2.31 -12.54 -5.44
CA VAL A 160 -1.38 -12.32 -4.32
C VAL A 160 -0.48 -13.53 -4.09
N THR A 161 -0.94 -14.72 -4.45
CA THR A 161 -0.17 -15.98 -4.35
C THR A 161 0.95 -16.10 -5.38
N ASP A 162 1.00 -15.23 -6.38
CA ASP A 162 2.08 -15.18 -7.37
C ASP A 162 3.36 -14.55 -6.78
N PHE A 163 3.23 -13.98 -5.58
CA PHE A 163 4.34 -13.38 -4.84
C PHE A 163 4.74 -14.26 -3.65
N ASP A 164 6.02 -14.27 -3.35
CA ASP A 164 6.55 -14.92 -2.15
C ASP A 164 6.27 -14.07 -0.91
N LEU A 165 5.18 -14.39 -0.22
CA LEU A 165 4.71 -13.63 0.94
C LEU A 165 5.45 -14.07 2.21
N HIS A 166 5.81 -13.11 3.05
CA HIS A 166 6.48 -13.31 4.32
C HIS A 166 5.49 -13.45 5.48
N ALA A 167 4.33 -12.76 5.40
CA ALA A 167 3.27 -12.86 6.40
C ALA A 167 1.89 -12.87 5.74
N TRP A 168 0.92 -13.49 6.43
CA TRP A 168 -0.46 -13.61 5.99
C TRP A 168 -1.43 -13.01 7.00
N VAL A 169 -2.42 -12.27 6.51
CA VAL A 169 -3.54 -11.78 7.29
C VAL A 169 -4.82 -12.51 6.86
N GLY A 170 -5.53 -13.07 7.82
CA GLY A 170 -6.71 -13.90 7.59
C GLY A 170 -6.41 -15.39 7.51
N ALA A 171 -7.40 -16.22 7.82
CA ALA A 171 -7.26 -17.68 7.79
C ALA A 171 -7.32 -18.18 6.34
N THR A 172 -6.23 -18.74 5.85
CA THR A 172 -6.22 -19.56 4.63
C THR A 172 -5.52 -20.89 4.92
N GLU A 173 -5.95 -21.97 4.27
CA GLU A 173 -5.33 -23.29 4.40
C GLU A 173 -3.88 -23.34 3.84
N GLN A 174 -3.43 -22.27 3.18
CA GLN A 174 -2.16 -22.19 2.45
C GLN A 174 -1.10 -21.32 3.14
N CYS A 175 -1.32 -20.90 4.40
CA CYS A 175 -0.38 -20.01 5.08
C CYS A 175 0.93 -20.72 5.42
N LEU A 176 1.96 -20.40 4.66
CA LEU A 176 3.36 -20.66 5.03
C LEU A 176 3.89 -19.37 5.68
N GLY A 177 4.01 -19.31 6.99
CA GLY A 177 4.50 -18.15 7.72
C GLY A 177 3.61 -17.72 8.89
N GLU A 178 3.84 -16.53 9.42
CA GLU A 178 3.00 -15.96 10.48
C GLU A 178 1.61 -15.60 9.92
N SER A 179 0.55 -16.13 10.53
CA SER A 179 -0.82 -15.85 10.12
C SER A 179 -1.64 -15.24 11.26
N TRP A 180 -2.22 -14.09 10.99
CA TRP A 180 -3.15 -13.40 11.87
C TRP A 180 -4.59 -13.71 11.46
N SER A 181 -5.43 -14.11 12.43
CA SER A 181 -6.83 -14.47 12.15
C SER A 181 -7.76 -14.14 13.31
N VAL A 182 -9.07 -14.04 13.01
CA VAL A 182 -10.12 -14.10 14.04
C VAL A 182 -10.73 -15.50 14.01
N ARG A 183 -10.70 -16.19 15.11
CA ARG A 183 -11.35 -17.50 15.31
C ARG A 183 -12.35 -17.44 16.44
N ASP A 184 -13.33 -18.32 16.41
CA ASP A 184 -14.19 -18.56 17.56
C ASP A 184 -13.43 -19.44 18.56
N CYS A 185 -13.12 -18.87 19.72
CA CYS A 185 -12.53 -19.58 20.84
C CYS A 185 -13.52 -19.59 22.00
N PHE A 186 -14.12 -20.74 22.25
CA PHE A 186 -15.12 -20.93 23.31
C PHE A 186 -16.37 -20.06 23.18
N GLY A 187 -16.85 -19.85 21.96
CA GLY A 187 -18.04 -19.03 21.68
C GLY A 187 -17.77 -17.53 21.61
N GLU A 188 -16.51 -17.12 21.53
CA GLU A 188 -16.09 -15.72 21.46
C GLU A 188 -15.10 -15.48 20.33
N PRO A 189 -15.35 -14.47 19.45
CA PRO A 189 -14.39 -14.05 18.44
C PRO A 189 -13.08 -13.59 19.10
N THR A 190 -11.99 -14.27 18.77
CA THR A 190 -10.68 -14.10 19.39
C THR A 190 -9.60 -13.88 18.34
N VAL A 191 -8.72 -12.92 18.60
CA VAL A 191 -7.51 -12.67 17.81
C VAL A 191 -6.53 -13.81 18.05
N CYS A 192 -6.06 -14.42 16.96
CA CYS A 192 -5.08 -15.50 17.01
C CYS A 192 -3.87 -15.18 16.13
N LEU A 193 -2.67 -15.56 16.58
CA LEU A 193 -1.45 -15.64 15.79
C LEU A 193 -1.12 -17.12 15.57
N ALA A 194 -1.09 -17.55 14.34
CA ALA A 194 -1.16 -18.97 13.98
C ALA A 194 -2.38 -19.62 14.69
N ASP A 195 -2.17 -20.63 15.49
CA ASP A 195 -3.26 -21.29 16.24
C ASP A 195 -3.36 -20.85 17.72
N LYS A 196 -2.56 -19.85 18.11
CA LYS A 196 -2.54 -19.38 19.51
C LYS A 196 -3.52 -18.23 19.70
N PRO A 197 -4.54 -18.38 20.59
CA PRO A 197 -5.40 -17.27 20.96
C PRO A 197 -4.59 -16.23 21.75
N LEU A 198 -4.80 -14.95 21.42
CA LEU A 198 -4.10 -13.83 22.07
C LEU A 198 -5.05 -13.00 22.93
N LEU A 199 -6.12 -12.47 22.34
CA LEU A 199 -7.11 -11.65 23.04
C LEU A 199 -8.47 -11.66 22.33
N PRO A 200 -9.58 -11.54 23.09
CA PRO A 200 -10.90 -11.38 22.50
C PRO A 200 -11.01 -10.10 21.64
N VAL A 201 -11.74 -10.19 20.52
CA VAL A 201 -11.93 -9.04 19.61
C VAL A 201 -12.57 -7.85 20.33
N ARG A 202 -13.41 -8.07 21.35
CA ARG A 202 -14.02 -6.99 22.17
C ARG A 202 -12.98 -6.14 22.93
N GLU A 203 -11.78 -6.66 23.15
CA GLU A 203 -10.70 -5.94 23.86
C GLU A 203 -9.84 -5.07 22.93
N LEU A 204 -10.09 -5.14 21.63
CA LEU A 204 -9.45 -4.22 20.69
C LEU A 204 -9.97 -2.79 20.90
N PRO A 205 -9.10 -1.78 20.78
CA PRO A 205 -9.48 -0.38 20.99
C PRO A 205 -10.41 0.17 19.90
N ILE A 206 -10.57 -0.57 18.80
CA ILE A 206 -11.44 -0.23 17.67
C ILE A 206 -12.44 -1.35 17.43
N SER A 207 -13.71 -1.03 17.32
CA SER A 207 -14.80 -2.00 17.19
C SER A 207 -15.03 -2.44 15.75
N GLY A 208 -15.53 -3.66 15.59
CA GLY A 208 -15.92 -4.25 14.30
C GLY A 208 -14.88 -5.22 13.74
N ARG A 209 -15.38 -6.27 13.07
CA ARG A 209 -14.53 -7.34 12.52
C ARG A 209 -13.49 -6.83 11.51
N HIS A 210 -13.91 -5.91 10.63
CA HIS A 210 -13.00 -5.28 9.65
C HIS A 210 -11.87 -4.49 10.31
N ASN A 211 -12.12 -3.91 11.49
CA ASN A 211 -11.09 -3.22 12.24
C ASN A 211 -10.15 -4.19 12.98
N ALA A 212 -10.64 -5.36 13.40
CA ALA A 212 -9.76 -6.42 13.87
C ALA A 212 -8.78 -6.87 12.77
N GLU A 213 -9.28 -7.04 11.53
CA GLU A 213 -8.42 -7.33 10.37
C GLU A 213 -7.41 -6.20 10.10
N ASN A 214 -7.82 -4.93 10.18
CA ASN A 214 -6.90 -3.80 10.07
C ASN A 214 -5.80 -3.80 11.15
N CYS A 215 -6.11 -4.25 12.39
CA CYS A 215 -5.11 -4.44 13.44
C CYS A 215 -4.09 -5.51 13.05
N PHE A 216 -4.53 -6.61 12.42
CA PHE A 216 -3.62 -7.67 12.00
C PHE A 216 -2.63 -7.18 10.96
N TRP A 217 -3.10 -6.40 9.99
CA TRP A 217 -2.25 -5.77 9.01
C TRP A 217 -1.18 -4.86 9.62
N ALA A 218 -1.52 -4.19 10.72
CA ALA A 218 -0.58 -3.31 11.42
C ALA A 218 0.43 -4.08 12.29
N LEU A 219 0.15 -5.34 12.62
CA LEU A 219 1.00 -6.20 13.44
C LEU A 219 1.86 -7.18 12.61
N ALA A 220 1.43 -7.48 11.37
CA ALA A 220 2.14 -8.30 10.41
C ALA A 220 3.30 -7.56 9.73
#